data_2f7462de641d547e137c69b0a0e19795
#
_entry.id   2f7462de641d547e137c69b0a0e19795
#
_cell.length_a   1.000
_cell.length_b   1.000
_cell.length_c   1.000
_cell.angle_alpha   90.00
_cell.angle_beta   90.00
_cell.angle_gamma   90.00
#
_symmetry.space_group_name_H-M   'P 1'
#
loop_
_entity.id
_entity.type
_entity.pdbx_description
1 polymer ?
#
loop_
_entity_poly.entity_id
_entity_poly.type
_entity_poly.pdbx_seq_one_letter_code
_entity_poly.pdbx_strand_id
1 'polypeptide(L)'
;VTPEQLRELSHAGINRLSLGVQSLSDAQLKRLGRLHTAQEAVETVYAAAEAGFRNLSCDLMLALPEQTADELEQTVSRLVQLPITHVSAYLLKVEQGTPFAVQHVAECCPDDDTAADLYLQAVEQLGVAGFLQYEISNFAKAGFESRHNCKYWHCEPYLGIGPSAHS
;
A
#
# COMPACT_ATOMS: atom_id res chain seq x y z
N VAL A 1 3.16 0.89 15.45
CA VAL A 1 2.78 2.24 15.93
C VAL A 1 1.75 2.10 17.02
N THR A 2 1.92 2.77 18.17
CA THR A 2 0.96 2.73 19.27
C THR A 2 -0.12 3.82 19.13
N PRO A 3 -1.30 3.66 19.76
CA PRO A 3 -2.33 4.71 19.76
C PRO A 3 -1.83 6.05 20.34
N GLU A 4 -0.91 6.01 21.32
CA GLU A 4 -0.26 7.22 21.85
C GLU A 4 0.56 7.93 20.77
N GLN A 5 1.44 7.22 20.09
CA GLN A 5 2.24 7.77 18.99
C GLN A 5 1.37 8.38 17.89
N LEU A 6 0.26 7.74 17.55
CA LEU A 6 -0.68 8.27 16.56
C LEU A 6 -1.28 9.62 17.02
N ARG A 7 -1.68 9.74 18.28
CA ARG A 7 -2.18 11.00 18.85
C ARG A 7 -1.09 12.08 18.85
N GLU A 8 0.14 11.75 19.26
CA GLU A 8 1.26 12.69 19.24
C GLU A 8 1.55 13.21 17.82
N LEU A 9 1.57 12.33 16.82
CA LEU A 9 1.75 12.71 15.42
C LEU A 9 0.63 13.65 14.94
N SER A 10 -0.62 13.35 15.29
CA SER A 10 -1.78 14.20 14.96
C SER A 10 -1.66 15.60 15.62
N HIS A 11 -1.29 15.65 16.90
CA HIS A 11 -1.07 16.91 17.63
C HIS A 11 0.12 17.70 17.07
N ALA A 12 1.14 17.04 16.55
CA ALA A 12 2.27 17.68 15.88
C ALA A 12 1.92 18.27 14.50
N GLY A 13 0.67 18.12 14.04
CA GLY A 13 0.20 18.67 12.78
C GLY A 13 0.37 17.74 11.58
N ILE A 14 0.78 16.49 11.78
CA ILE A 14 0.79 15.48 10.71
C ILE A 14 -0.66 15.15 10.37
N ASN A 15 -1.03 15.31 9.11
CA ASN A 15 -2.42 15.18 8.65
C ASN A 15 -2.64 14.04 7.64
N ARG A 16 -1.58 13.33 7.22
CA ARG A 16 -1.64 12.17 6.35
C ARG A 16 -0.72 11.07 6.86
N LEU A 17 -1.21 9.83 6.87
CA LEU A 17 -0.42 8.64 7.15
C LEU A 17 -0.50 7.65 5.99
N SER A 18 0.61 6.97 5.68
CA SER A 18 0.65 5.79 4.83
C SER A 18 1.08 4.60 5.68
N LEU A 19 0.30 3.55 5.64
CA LEU A 19 0.46 2.36 6.46
C LEU A 19 0.79 1.15 5.56
N GLY A 20 1.93 0.53 5.78
CA GLY A 20 2.39 -0.62 5.02
C GLY A 20 1.63 -1.90 5.38
N VAL A 21 0.38 -2.02 4.96
CA VAL A 21 -0.48 -3.18 5.18
C VAL A 21 0.01 -4.38 4.38
N GLN A 22 0.39 -4.18 3.14
CA GLN A 22 0.93 -5.13 2.16
C GLN A 22 -0.06 -6.22 1.73
N SER A 23 -0.76 -6.88 2.64
CA SER A 23 -1.80 -7.88 2.39
C SER A 23 -2.71 -7.99 3.61
N LEU A 24 -3.92 -8.51 3.43
CA LEU A 24 -4.82 -8.92 4.52
C LEU A 24 -4.95 -10.45 4.62
N SER A 25 -3.95 -11.18 4.09
CA SER A 25 -3.74 -12.60 4.28
C SER A 25 -2.50 -12.83 5.15
N ASP A 26 -2.65 -13.47 6.32
CA ASP A 26 -1.52 -13.77 7.21
C ASP A 26 -0.50 -14.70 6.54
N ALA A 27 -0.95 -15.59 5.64
CA ALA A 27 -0.06 -16.45 4.88
C ALA A 27 0.86 -15.62 3.96
N GLN A 28 0.32 -14.63 3.26
CA GLN A 28 1.09 -13.73 2.40
C GLN A 28 2.00 -12.82 3.22
N LEU A 29 1.52 -12.26 4.34
CA LEU A 29 2.34 -11.44 5.23
C LEU A 29 3.56 -12.22 5.76
N LYS A 30 3.36 -13.47 6.14
CA LYS A 30 4.46 -14.35 6.57
C LYS A 30 5.47 -14.61 5.44
N ARG A 31 5.01 -14.84 4.20
CA ARG A 31 5.89 -15.01 3.03
C ARG A 31 6.69 -13.75 2.73
N LEU A 32 6.10 -12.58 2.93
CA LEU A 32 6.77 -11.29 2.82
C LEU A 32 7.71 -10.97 3.99
N GLY A 33 7.84 -11.86 4.99
CA GLY A 33 8.65 -11.62 6.18
C GLY A 33 8.12 -10.49 7.06
N ARG A 34 6.82 -10.18 6.98
CA ARG A 34 6.21 -9.15 7.82
C ARG A 34 5.97 -9.67 9.23
N LEU A 35 6.20 -8.80 10.22
CA LEU A 35 6.04 -9.15 11.63
C LEU A 35 4.61 -8.99 12.11
N HIS A 36 3.81 -8.16 11.46
CA HIS A 36 2.42 -7.91 11.80
C HIS A 36 1.47 -8.90 11.12
N THR A 37 0.33 -9.11 11.73
CA THR A 37 -0.80 -9.86 11.19
C THR A 37 -1.78 -8.95 10.44
N ALA A 38 -2.67 -9.53 9.63
CA ALA A 38 -3.76 -8.82 8.97
C ALA A 38 -4.66 -8.09 9.98
N GLN A 39 -4.91 -8.72 11.14
CA GLN A 39 -5.73 -8.12 12.19
C GLN A 39 -5.05 -6.88 12.80
N GLU A 40 -3.76 -6.95 13.12
CA GLU A 40 -3.00 -5.81 13.64
C GLU A 40 -2.92 -4.65 12.64
N ALA A 41 -2.82 -4.95 11.35
CA ALA A 41 -2.89 -3.93 10.30
C ALA A 41 -4.24 -3.20 10.31
N VAL A 42 -5.35 -3.95 10.35
CA VAL A 42 -6.71 -3.40 10.42
C VAL A 42 -6.91 -2.56 11.68
N GLU A 43 -6.50 -3.06 12.84
CA GLU A 43 -6.58 -2.34 14.12
C GLU A 43 -5.77 -1.03 14.08
N THR A 44 -4.60 -1.04 13.46
CA THR A 44 -3.77 0.16 13.30
C THR A 44 -4.46 1.21 12.43
N VAL A 45 -5.15 0.81 11.35
CA VAL A 45 -5.92 1.74 10.50
C VAL A 45 -7.06 2.38 11.31
N TYR A 46 -7.81 1.60 12.09
CA TYR A 46 -8.87 2.14 12.93
C TYR A 46 -8.32 3.06 14.02
N ALA A 47 -7.24 2.68 14.69
CA ALA A 47 -6.59 3.51 15.69
C ALA A 47 -6.10 4.85 15.13
N ALA A 48 -5.60 4.85 13.86
CA ALA A 48 -5.22 6.08 13.18
C ALA A 48 -6.44 6.98 12.90
N ALA A 49 -7.56 6.39 12.46
CA ALA A 49 -8.80 7.14 12.25
C ALA A 49 -9.35 7.73 13.57
N GLU A 50 -9.30 6.96 14.67
CA GLU A 50 -9.69 7.42 16.02
C GLU A 50 -8.77 8.53 16.54
N ALA A 51 -7.47 8.50 16.21
CA ALA A 51 -6.52 9.56 16.54
C ALA A 51 -6.75 10.86 15.72
N GLY A 52 -7.73 10.87 14.80
CA GLY A 52 -8.17 12.05 14.06
C GLY A 52 -7.62 12.15 12.64
N PHE A 53 -6.85 11.18 12.17
CA PHE A 53 -6.40 11.18 10.77
C PHE A 53 -7.57 10.93 9.82
N ARG A 54 -7.73 11.85 8.85
CA ARG A 54 -8.75 11.78 7.79
C ARG A 54 -8.16 11.42 6.42
N ASN A 55 -6.86 11.52 6.28
CA ASN A 55 -6.12 11.16 5.07
C ASN A 55 -5.24 9.95 5.37
N LEU A 56 -5.81 8.76 5.18
CA LEU A 56 -5.15 7.48 5.45
C LEU A 56 -4.91 6.74 4.15
N SER A 57 -3.67 6.33 3.93
CA SER A 57 -3.25 5.48 2.83
C SER A 57 -2.86 4.10 3.36
N CYS A 58 -3.22 3.06 2.61
CA CYS A 58 -2.69 1.72 2.80
C CYS A 58 -1.86 1.30 1.60
N ASP A 59 -0.66 0.77 1.85
CA ASP A 59 0.16 0.19 0.81
C ASP A 59 -0.21 -1.29 0.66
N LEU A 60 -0.47 -1.73 -0.57
CA LEU A 60 -0.84 -3.08 -0.95
C LEU A 60 0.19 -3.63 -1.93
N MET A 61 0.58 -4.88 -1.74
CA MET A 61 1.45 -5.60 -2.67
C MET A 61 0.63 -6.55 -3.53
N LEU A 62 0.88 -6.52 -4.83
CA LEU A 62 0.25 -7.36 -5.84
C LEU A 62 1.25 -8.36 -6.43
N ALA A 63 0.74 -9.39 -7.09
CA ALA A 63 1.56 -10.44 -7.69
C ALA A 63 2.52 -11.11 -6.69
N LEU A 64 2.02 -11.35 -5.48
CA LEU A 64 2.76 -12.02 -4.42
C LEU A 64 2.99 -13.50 -4.77
N PRO A 65 4.00 -14.16 -4.15
CA PRO A 65 4.24 -15.58 -4.36
C PRO A 65 2.96 -16.41 -4.17
N GLU A 66 2.62 -17.21 -5.18
CA GLU A 66 1.42 -18.05 -5.22
C GLU A 66 0.08 -17.29 -5.00
N GLN A 67 0.06 -15.98 -5.19
CA GLN A 67 -1.17 -15.19 -5.04
C GLN A 67 -2.19 -15.57 -6.12
N THR A 68 -3.41 -15.88 -5.70
CA THR A 68 -4.54 -16.14 -6.60
C THR A 68 -5.42 -14.89 -6.76
N ALA A 69 -6.22 -14.88 -7.83
CA ALA A 69 -7.22 -13.84 -8.07
C ALA A 69 -8.22 -13.72 -6.91
N ASP A 70 -8.67 -14.88 -6.36
CA ASP A 70 -9.60 -14.91 -5.23
C ASP A 70 -9.00 -14.32 -3.94
N GLU A 71 -7.72 -14.60 -3.67
CA GLU A 71 -7.03 -14.01 -2.50
C GLU A 71 -6.87 -12.50 -2.64
N LEU A 72 -6.59 -12.02 -3.85
CA LEU A 72 -6.54 -10.59 -4.13
C LEU A 72 -7.91 -9.96 -3.95
N GLU A 73 -8.96 -10.55 -4.51
CA GLU A 73 -10.34 -10.08 -4.35
C GLU A 73 -10.74 -9.95 -2.88
N GLN A 74 -10.48 -10.97 -2.07
CA GLN A 74 -10.76 -10.95 -0.64
C GLN A 74 -9.97 -9.83 0.07
N THR A 75 -8.69 -9.65 -0.29
CA THR A 75 -7.84 -8.60 0.31
C THR A 75 -8.38 -7.22 -0.04
N VAL A 76 -8.66 -6.94 -1.32
CA VAL A 76 -9.19 -5.63 -1.76
C VAL A 76 -10.57 -5.38 -1.17
N SER A 77 -11.47 -6.35 -1.20
CA SER A 77 -12.82 -6.23 -0.64
C SER A 77 -12.82 -5.87 0.86
N ARG A 78 -11.89 -6.43 1.62
CA ARG A 78 -11.73 -6.08 3.04
C ARG A 78 -11.06 -4.72 3.23
N LEU A 79 -10.05 -4.41 2.40
CA LEU A 79 -9.29 -3.15 2.48
C LEU A 79 -10.19 -1.93 2.26
N VAL A 80 -11.07 -1.97 1.26
CA VAL A 80 -11.94 -0.83 0.92
C VAL A 80 -13.02 -0.54 1.95
N GLN A 81 -13.28 -1.46 2.89
CA GLN A 81 -14.19 -1.25 4.02
C GLN A 81 -13.52 -0.48 5.18
N LEU A 82 -12.21 -0.33 5.16
CA LEU A 82 -11.48 0.41 6.18
C LEU A 82 -11.67 1.93 6.00
N PRO A 83 -11.48 2.74 7.06
CA PRO A 83 -11.62 4.19 7.00
C PRO A 83 -10.44 4.86 6.27
N ILE A 84 -10.12 4.40 5.07
CA ILE A 84 -9.03 4.90 4.24
C ILE A 84 -9.55 5.76 3.08
N THR A 85 -8.68 6.59 2.55
CA THR A 85 -8.97 7.50 1.43
C THR A 85 -8.02 7.31 0.25
N HIS A 86 -7.00 6.48 0.42
CA HIS A 86 -5.96 6.27 -0.57
C HIS A 86 -5.41 4.84 -0.47
N VAL A 87 -5.02 4.27 -1.61
CA VAL A 87 -4.33 2.98 -1.72
C VAL A 87 -3.14 3.15 -2.64
N SER A 88 -1.97 2.65 -2.21
CA SER A 88 -0.81 2.47 -3.08
C SER A 88 -0.68 0.98 -3.37
N ALA A 89 -0.88 0.56 -4.61
CA ALA A 89 -0.83 -0.84 -5.01
C ALA A 89 0.37 -1.10 -5.93
N TYR A 90 1.32 -1.89 -5.44
CA TYR A 90 2.59 -2.16 -6.12
C TYR A 90 2.71 -3.62 -6.51
N LEU A 91 3.11 -3.89 -7.74
CA LEU A 91 3.57 -5.23 -8.13
C LEU A 91 4.86 -5.57 -7.37
N LEU A 92 4.94 -6.79 -6.84
CA LEU A 92 6.17 -7.26 -6.20
C LEU A 92 7.27 -7.39 -7.25
N LYS A 93 8.37 -6.68 -7.05
CA LYS A 93 9.60 -6.84 -7.83
C LYS A 93 10.72 -7.36 -6.94
N VAL A 94 11.30 -8.48 -7.33
CA VAL A 94 12.43 -9.08 -6.61
C VAL A 94 13.73 -8.52 -7.17
N GLU A 95 14.36 -7.63 -6.43
CA GLU A 95 15.62 -7.00 -6.83
C GLU A 95 16.82 -7.87 -6.45
N GLN A 96 17.85 -7.87 -7.31
CA GLN A 96 19.11 -8.57 -7.06
C GLN A 96 19.78 -8.08 -5.76
N GLY A 97 20.41 -8.98 -5.04
CA GLY A 97 21.08 -8.66 -3.78
C GLY A 97 20.16 -8.58 -2.56
N THR A 98 18.85 -8.79 -2.73
CA THR A 98 17.89 -8.85 -1.63
C THR A 98 17.77 -10.27 -1.05
N PRO A 99 17.31 -10.43 0.20
CA PRO A 99 16.98 -11.77 0.74
C PRO A 99 16.00 -12.55 -0.13
N PHE A 100 15.04 -11.89 -0.77
CA PHE A 100 14.10 -12.54 -1.68
C PHE A 100 14.76 -13.11 -2.93
N ALA A 101 15.76 -12.43 -3.48
CA ALA A 101 16.54 -12.98 -4.60
C ALA A 101 17.35 -14.22 -4.18
N VAL A 102 17.95 -14.19 -2.99
CA VAL A 102 18.72 -15.33 -2.44
C VAL A 102 17.81 -16.53 -2.15
N GLN A 103 16.59 -16.28 -1.74
CA GLN A 103 15.58 -17.32 -1.45
C GLN A 103 14.79 -17.76 -2.68
N HIS A 104 15.15 -17.26 -3.87
CA HIS A 104 14.48 -17.59 -5.14
C HIS A 104 12.95 -17.30 -5.13
N VAL A 105 12.53 -16.29 -4.39
CA VAL A 105 11.10 -15.95 -4.26
C VAL A 105 10.44 -15.64 -5.61
N ALA A 106 11.20 -15.11 -6.56
CA ALA A 106 10.72 -14.82 -7.92
C ALA A 106 10.16 -16.06 -8.64
N GLU A 107 10.69 -17.26 -8.35
CA GLU A 107 10.23 -18.52 -8.97
C GLU A 107 8.81 -18.93 -8.51
N CYS A 108 8.36 -18.38 -7.40
CA CYS A 108 7.01 -18.59 -6.84
C CYS A 108 6.04 -17.44 -7.17
N CYS A 109 6.52 -16.36 -7.78
CA CYS A 109 5.67 -15.26 -8.21
C CYS A 109 4.91 -15.61 -9.50
N PRO A 110 3.73 -15.02 -9.73
CA PRO A 110 3.06 -15.11 -11.03
C PRO A 110 3.95 -14.66 -12.17
N ASP A 111 3.73 -15.22 -13.36
CA ASP A 111 4.35 -14.69 -14.59
C ASP A 111 3.80 -13.29 -14.92
N ASP A 112 4.43 -12.65 -15.91
CA ASP A 112 4.12 -11.26 -16.25
C ASP A 112 2.65 -11.09 -16.71
N ASP A 113 2.08 -12.05 -17.44
CA ASP A 113 0.69 -12.00 -17.90
C ASP A 113 -0.28 -12.14 -16.72
N THR A 114 -0.07 -13.10 -15.85
CA THR A 114 -0.86 -13.28 -14.63
C THR A 114 -0.70 -12.08 -13.68
N ALA A 115 0.50 -11.52 -13.56
CA ALA A 115 0.73 -10.32 -12.75
C ALA A 115 -0.03 -9.10 -13.31
N ALA A 116 -0.08 -8.97 -14.65
CA ALA A 116 -0.87 -7.92 -15.30
C ALA A 116 -2.37 -8.12 -15.06
N ASP A 117 -2.88 -9.34 -15.14
CA ASP A 117 -4.29 -9.65 -14.85
C ASP A 117 -4.65 -9.31 -13.40
N LEU A 118 -3.82 -9.69 -12.43
CA LEU A 118 -4.01 -9.33 -11.02
C LEU A 118 -3.99 -7.81 -10.80
N TYR A 119 -3.10 -7.10 -11.50
CA TYR A 119 -3.08 -5.63 -11.43
C TYR A 119 -4.37 -5.03 -12.00
N LEU A 120 -4.82 -5.47 -13.17
CA LEU A 120 -6.07 -4.97 -13.78
C LEU A 120 -7.29 -5.28 -12.92
N GLN A 121 -7.33 -6.45 -12.29
CA GLN A 121 -8.36 -6.80 -11.31
C GLN A 121 -8.37 -5.84 -10.12
N ALA A 122 -7.19 -5.49 -9.57
CA ALA A 122 -7.10 -4.52 -8.48
C ALA A 122 -7.56 -3.13 -8.92
N VAL A 123 -7.20 -2.68 -10.13
CA VAL A 123 -7.67 -1.40 -10.71
C VAL A 123 -9.19 -1.36 -10.78
N GLU A 124 -9.82 -2.41 -11.30
CA GLU A 124 -11.27 -2.51 -11.43
C GLU A 124 -11.97 -2.48 -10.05
N GLN A 125 -11.52 -3.33 -9.13
CA GLN A 125 -12.13 -3.44 -7.79
C GLN A 125 -11.99 -2.15 -6.98
N LEU A 126 -10.82 -1.51 -7.00
CA LEU A 126 -10.59 -0.23 -6.34
C LEU A 126 -11.45 0.87 -6.99
N GLY A 127 -11.55 0.89 -8.32
CA GLY A 127 -12.40 1.82 -9.06
C GLY A 127 -13.88 1.71 -8.70
N VAL A 128 -14.41 0.49 -8.62
CA VAL A 128 -15.80 0.22 -8.17
C VAL A 128 -16.03 0.71 -6.73
N ALA A 129 -15.02 0.62 -5.87
CA ALA A 129 -15.07 1.12 -4.50
C ALA A 129 -14.83 2.64 -4.37
N GLY A 130 -14.67 3.36 -5.48
CA GLY A 130 -14.50 4.81 -5.52
C GLY A 130 -13.06 5.30 -5.31
N PHE A 131 -12.08 4.40 -5.39
CA PHE A 131 -10.66 4.76 -5.41
C PHE A 131 -10.22 4.87 -6.87
N LEU A 132 -10.18 6.09 -7.38
CA LEU A 132 -9.80 6.34 -8.78
C LEU A 132 -8.28 6.31 -8.92
N GLN A 133 -7.82 5.61 -9.94
CA GLN A 133 -6.41 5.63 -10.30
C GLN A 133 -6.02 7.01 -10.82
N TYR A 134 -4.98 7.63 -10.24
CA TYR A 134 -4.47 8.93 -10.70
C TYR A 134 -3.02 8.85 -11.22
N GLU A 135 -2.35 7.72 -10.97
CA GLU A 135 -1.09 7.31 -11.59
C GLU A 135 -0.93 5.78 -11.47
N ILE A 136 0.18 5.22 -11.95
CA ILE A 136 0.34 3.77 -12.15
C ILE A 136 0.03 2.95 -10.88
N SER A 137 0.54 3.39 -9.72
CA SER A 137 0.46 2.60 -8.47
C SER A 137 -0.47 3.19 -7.43
N ASN A 138 -1.02 4.40 -7.66
CA ASN A 138 -1.78 5.10 -6.63
C ASN A 138 -3.23 5.37 -7.02
N PHE A 139 -4.10 5.10 -6.05
CA PHE A 139 -5.55 5.19 -6.15
C PHE A 139 -6.07 6.02 -4.99
N ALA A 140 -7.01 6.93 -5.25
CA ALA A 140 -7.55 7.81 -4.23
C ALA A 140 -9.04 8.05 -4.39
N LYS A 141 -9.72 8.30 -3.27
CA LYS A 141 -11.01 9.00 -3.31
C LYS A 141 -10.79 10.44 -3.77
N ALA A 142 -11.75 11.02 -4.47
CA ALA A 142 -11.65 12.37 -5.03
C ALA A 142 -11.16 13.40 -3.98
N GLY A 143 -10.08 14.12 -4.30
CA GLY A 143 -9.46 15.14 -3.44
C GLY A 143 -8.47 14.59 -2.41
N PHE A 144 -8.17 13.30 -2.43
CA PHE A 144 -7.19 12.66 -1.54
C PHE A 144 -5.94 12.14 -2.26
N GLU A 145 -5.74 12.55 -3.50
CA GLU A 145 -4.51 12.28 -4.25
C GLU A 145 -3.30 12.81 -3.47
N SER A 146 -2.19 12.04 -3.49
CA SER A 146 -0.97 12.46 -2.82
C SER A 146 -0.35 13.66 -3.53
N ARG A 147 -0.49 14.86 -2.98
CA ARG A 147 0.07 16.10 -3.54
C ARG A 147 1.59 16.00 -3.74
N HIS A 148 2.28 15.30 -2.86
CA HIS A 148 3.71 15.09 -2.97
C HIS A 148 4.04 14.23 -4.19
N ASN A 149 3.35 13.10 -4.39
CA ASN A 149 3.55 12.23 -5.53
C ASN A 149 3.18 12.93 -6.85
N CYS A 150 2.09 13.71 -6.86
CA CYS A 150 1.68 14.47 -8.04
C CYS A 150 2.76 15.44 -8.51
N LYS A 151 3.55 16.04 -7.61
CA LYS A 151 4.66 16.92 -8.00
C LYS A 151 5.71 16.21 -8.85
N TYR A 152 6.06 14.98 -8.48
CA TYR A 152 6.99 14.18 -9.29
C TYR A 152 6.42 13.90 -10.68
N TRP A 153 5.16 13.53 -10.76
CA TRP A 153 4.49 13.27 -12.05
C TRP A 153 4.32 14.51 -12.93
N HIS A 154 4.18 15.69 -12.31
CA HIS A 154 4.15 16.97 -13.02
C HIS A 154 5.55 17.56 -13.28
N CYS A 155 6.62 16.82 -12.93
CA CYS A 155 8.01 17.30 -13.05
C CYS A 155 8.23 18.65 -12.35
N GLU A 156 7.54 18.90 -11.23
CA GLU A 156 7.75 20.11 -10.44
C GLU A 156 9.10 20.07 -9.71
N PRO A 157 9.81 21.20 -9.60
CA PRO A 157 11.04 21.25 -8.81
C PRO A 157 10.79 20.89 -7.35
N TYR A 158 11.69 20.12 -6.78
CA TYR A 158 11.66 19.77 -5.35
C TYR A 158 13.08 19.76 -4.79
N LEU A 159 13.20 19.92 -3.47
CA LEU A 159 14.45 19.86 -2.75
C LEU A 159 14.51 18.59 -1.91
N GLY A 160 15.47 17.73 -2.19
CA GLY A 160 15.79 16.59 -1.36
C GLY A 160 16.70 17.00 -0.18
N ILE A 161 16.42 16.49 1.01
CA ILE A 161 17.17 16.79 2.22
C ILE A 161 17.56 15.48 2.91
N GLY A 162 18.83 15.32 3.22
CA GLY A 162 19.36 14.19 3.94
C GLY A 162 20.20 13.22 3.09
N PRO A 163 20.79 12.18 3.71
CA PRO A 163 21.62 11.20 3.02
C PRO A 163 20.83 10.50 1.89
N SER A 164 21.44 10.40 0.70
CA SER A 164 20.87 9.79 -0.50
C SER A 164 19.60 10.46 -1.04
N ALA A 165 19.28 11.67 -0.60
CA ALA A 165 18.19 12.44 -1.17
C ALA A 165 18.55 12.94 -2.59
N HIS A 166 17.54 12.98 -3.46
CA HIS A 166 17.60 13.56 -4.80
C HIS A 166 16.88 14.90 -4.86
N SER A 167 17.31 15.74 -5.80
CA SER A 167 16.64 17.00 -6.15
C SER A 167 16.53 17.13 -7.64
#